data_02bb8e3bac783c63282b857d988cf35b
#
_entry.id   02bb8e3bac783c63282b857d988cf35b
#
_cell.length_a   1.000
_cell.length_b   1.000
_cell.length_c   1.000
_cell.angle_alpha   90.00
_cell.angle_beta   90.00
_cell.angle_gamma   90.00
#
_symmetry.space_group_name_H-M   'P 1'
#
loop_
_entity.id
_entity.type
_entity.pdbx_description
1 polymer ?
#
loop_
_entity_poly.entity_id
_entity_poly.type
_entity_poly.pdbx_seq_one_letter_code
_entity_poly.pdbx_strand_id
1 'polypeptide(L)'
;MTAAPAPLGNVSPVWRRAWHPVAHAEEITADRPARVEVAGQAWAVTRLDNRLVAFDDQCPHRLAPLSAGGVSTAADGAARLTCAYHGWRYDADGRCDLIPSLGRDGNISERARLRPAYGVSEAYGLVWLAPLEPLAPLPAFPEWDSPGMTRARSRTVRTRASAGQLVDNFLDAAHFPFVHAASFGVADEGPLAAGSVTTAGWQVTGLFDTPYRDGGVVVSHRVIKTAGAHGSAHVRLELPGVTIGILLGCQPESADATRVFKLITRDDIGGDAGRLAAFVKEEDQILAEDLAILERYPSGLLPLDPRAEVHTRADRLSVAWRKLLASASAEVLVERGPAVA
;
A
#
# COMPACT_ATOMS: atom_id res chain seq x y z
N MET A 1 31.69 -14.35 0.83
CA MET A 1 30.88 -13.41 1.65
C MET A 1 29.84 -12.83 0.72
N THR A 2 28.57 -13.08 0.94
CA THR A 2 27.49 -12.43 0.19
C THR A 2 27.51 -10.93 0.50
N ALA A 3 27.35 -10.09 -0.54
CA ALA A 3 27.24 -8.64 -0.35
C ALA A 3 26.07 -8.31 0.60
N ALA A 4 26.22 -7.24 1.39
CA ALA A 4 25.14 -6.78 2.24
C ALA A 4 23.93 -6.37 1.37
N PRO A 5 22.68 -6.63 1.81
CA PRO A 5 21.51 -6.21 1.06
C PRO A 5 21.47 -4.68 0.94
N ALA A 6 21.08 -4.19 -0.25
CA ALA A 6 20.91 -2.76 -0.46
C ALA A 6 19.75 -2.21 0.40
N PRO A 7 19.84 -0.98 0.89
CA PRO A 7 18.75 -0.38 1.63
C PRO A 7 17.51 -0.17 0.74
N LEU A 8 16.34 -0.22 1.35
CA LEU A 8 15.05 -0.14 0.68
C LEU A 8 14.55 1.31 0.64
N GLY A 9 14.36 1.84 -0.56
CA GLY A 9 13.66 3.11 -0.79
C GLY A 9 12.37 2.91 -1.56
N ASN A 10 11.58 3.95 -1.74
CA ASN A 10 10.28 3.91 -2.42
C ASN A 10 10.36 3.46 -3.89
N VAL A 11 11.48 3.68 -4.56
CA VAL A 11 11.65 3.26 -5.97
C VAL A 11 12.41 1.94 -6.11
N SER A 12 12.62 1.22 -5.01
CA SER A 12 13.26 -0.10 -5.03
C SER A 12 12.43 -1.10 -5.87
N PRO A 13 13.08 -1.92 -6.71
CA PRO A 13 12.40 -2.81 -7.66
C PRO A 13 11.41 -3.78 -7.02
N VAL A 14 11.62 -4.18 -5.77
CA VAL A 14 10.74 -5.11 -5.05
C VAL A 14 9.31 -4.56 -4.92
N TRP A 15 9.13 -3.26 -4.80
CA TRP A 15 7.80 -2.65 -4.74
C TRP A 15 6.99 -2.84 -6.02
N ARG A 16 7.63 -3.06 -7.16
CA ARG A 16 6.92 -3.36 -8.41
C ARG A 16 6.30 -4.76 -8.42
N ARG A 17 6.73 -5.66 -7.52
CA ARG A 17 6.19 -7.00 -7.31
C ARG A 17 5.35 -7.09 -6.03
N ALA A 18 4.59 -6.04 -5.77
CA ALA A 18 3.73 -5.93 -4.60
C ALA A 18 2.39 -5.28 -4.96
N TRP A 19 1.35 -5.58 -4.18
CA TRP A 19 0.09 -4.87 -4.24
C TRP A 19 0.17 -3.56 -3.45
N HIS A 20 -0.27 -2.47 -4.06
CA HIS A 20 -0.34 -1.16 -3.43
C HIS A 20 -1.75 -0.57 -3.55
N PRO A 21 -2.33 0.01 -2.49
CA PRO A 21 -3.53 0.81 -2.63
C PRO A 21 -3.15 2.09 -3.38
N VAL A 22 -3.95 2.48 -4.38
CA VAL A 22 -3.62 3.62 -5.26
C VAL A 22 -4.72 4.68 -5.32
N ALA A 23 -5.94 4.34 -4.89
CA ALA A 23 -7.06 5.25 -4.85
C ALA A 23 -8.16 4.71 -3.93
N HIS A 24 -9.08 5.57 -3.49
CA HIS A 24 -10.39 5.10 -3.04
C HIS A 24 -11.22 4.66 -4.25
N ALA A 25 -12.09 3.66 -4.07
CA ALA A 25 -12.84 3.06 -5.17
C ALA A 25 -13.71 4.07 -5.92
N GLU A 26 -14.26 5.04 -5.19
CA GLU A 26 -15.08 6.12 -5.73
C GLU A 26 -14.29 7.20 -6.51
N GLU A 27 -12.96 7.24 -6.35
CA GLU A 27 -12.09 8.16 -7.12
C GLU A 27 -11.83 7.64 -8.55
N ILE A 28 -12.05 6.35 -8.81
CA ILE A 28 -11.83 5.76 -10.13
C ILE A 28 -13.16 5.66 -10.87
N THR A 29 -13.35 6.59 -11.77
CA THR A 29 -14.59 6.76 -12.55
C THR A 29 -14.47 6.15 -13.96
N ALA A 30 -15.61 6.10 -14.70
CA ALA A 30 -15.69 5.56 -16.04
C ALA A 30 -15.57 6.64 -17.14
N ASP A 31 -15.47 7.90 -16.79
CA ASP A 31 -15.41 9.03 -17.72
C ASP A 31 -13.98 9.50 -17.97
N ARG A 32 -13.11 9.35 -16.97
CA ARG A 32 -11.74 9.86 -17.03
C ARG A 32 -10.76 8.93 -16.33
N PRO A 33 -9.62 8.61 -16.98
CA PRO A 33 -8.56 7.85 -16.32
C PRO A 33 -7.88 8.69 -15.23
N ALA A 34 -7.67 8.09 -14.07
CA ALA A 34 -6.87 8.66 -12.99
C ALA A 34 -5.39 8.33 -13.19
N ARG A 35 -4.52 9.31 -12.95
CA ARG A 35 -3.07 9.10 -12.89
C ARG A 35 -2.67 8.71 -11.47
N VAL A 36 -2.04 7.55 -11.33
CA VAL A 36 -1.44 7.10 -10.06
C VAL A 36 0.03 6.76 -10.29
N GLU A 37 0.83 6.79 -9.24
CA GLU A 37 2.24 6.44 -9.30
C GLU A 37 2.56 5.31 -8.33
N VAL A 38 3.35 4.32 -8.77
CA VAL A 38 3.88 3.26 -7.93
C VAL A 38 5.35 3.06 -8.25
N ALA A 39 6.19 3.16 -7.24
CA ALA A 39 7.64 2.99 -7.35
C ALA A 39 8.28 3.79 -8.50
N GLY A 40 7.85 5.04 -8.65
CA GLY A 40 8.34 5.98 -9.68
C GLY A 40 7.79 5.73 -11.09
N GLN A 41 6.83 4.81 -11.26
CA GLN A 41 6.16 4.56 -12.52
C GLN A 41 4.72 5.04 -12.49
N ALA A 42 4.33 5.83 -13.50
CA ALA A 42 2.97 6.32 -13.66
C ALA A 42 2.07 5.29 -14.34
N TRP A 43 0.82 5.22 -13.89
CA TRP A 43 -0.23 4.34 -14.38
C TRP A 43 -1.50 5.13 -14.66
N ALA A 44 -2.18 4.85 -15.76
CA ALA A 44 -3.52 5.31 -16.07
C ALA A 44 -4.53 4.25 -15.60
N VAL A 45 -5.36 4.57 -14.62
CA VAL A 45 -6.36 3.67 -14.02
C VAL A 45 -7.75 4.20 -14.31
N THR A 46 -8.65 3.35 -14.83
CA THR A 46 -10.03 3.74 -15.15
C THR A 46 -10.95 2.53 -15.14
N ARG A 47 -12.24 2.75 -15.39
CA ARG A 47 -13.23 1.70 -15.64
C ARG A 47 -13.67 1.75 -17.10
N LEU A 48 -13.53 0.62 -17.79
CA LEU A 48 -14.09 0.42 -19.14
C LEU A 48 -15.17 -0.67 -19.04
N ASP A 49 -16.41 -0.34 -19.33
CA ASP A 49 -17.58 -1.22 -19.18
C ASP A 49 -17.66 -1.90 -17.79
N ASN A 50 -17.49 -1.11 -16.72
CA ASN A 50 -17.38 -1.53 -15.33
C ASN A 50 -16.15 -2.40 -14.98
N ARG A 51 -15.32 -2.79 -15.95
CA ARG A 51 -14.06 -3.47 -15.71
C ARG A 51 -13.00 -2.46 -15.30
N LEU A 52 -12.41 -2.66 -14.13
CA LEU A 52 -11.27 -1.89 -13.67
C LEU A 52 -10.04 -2.28 -14.50
N VAL A 53 -9.34 -1.31 -15.07
CA VAL A 53 -8.14 -1.50 -15.89
C VAL A 53 -7.04 -0.53 -15.48
N ALA A 54 -5.79 -0.96 -15.62
CA ALA A 54 -4.61 -0.13 -15.37
C ALA A 54 -3.56 -0.38 -16.45
N PHE A 55 -3.06 0.68 -17.06
CA PHE A 55 -2.03 0.64 -18.06
C PHE A 55 -0.87 1.56 -17.70
N ASP A 56 0.35 1.23 -18.16
CA ASP A 56 1.46 2.18 -18.16
C ASP A 56 0.98 3.52 -18.74
N ASP A 57 1.19 4.62 -18.02
CA ASP A 57 0.64 5.93 -18.40
C ASP A 57 1.36 6.55 -19.60
N GLN A 58 1.54 5.74 -20.65
CA GLN A 58 2.24 6.12 -21.88
C GLN A 58 1.57 5.54 -23.12
N CYS A 59 1.11 6.42 -24.00
CA CYS A 59 0.64 6.02 -25.32
C CYS A 59 1.83 5.55 -26.18
N PRO A 60 1.81 4.36 -26.81
CA PRO A 60 2.93 3.83 -27.60
C PRO A 60 3.29 4.68 -28.82
N HIS A 61 2.42 5.60 -29.23
CA HIS A 61 2.69 6.47 -30.38
C HIS A 61 3.81 7.49 -30.08
N ARG A 62 3.63 8.35 -29.06
CA ARG A 62 4.54 9.45 -28.72
C ARG A 62 4.71 9.61 -27.21
N LEU A 63 4.48 8.57 -26.43
CA LEU A 63 4.62 8.51 -24.97
C LEU A 63 3.78 9.56 -24.22
N ALA A 64 2.73 10.11 -24.88
CA ALA A 64 1.83 11.03 -24.22
C ALA A 64 1.08 10.32 -23.07
N PRO A 65 0.85 11.00 -21.93
CA PRO A 65 0.15 10.38 -20.81
C PRO A 65 -1.29 10.03 -21.20
N LEU A 66 -1.67 8.77 -20.96
CA LEU A 66 -3.04 8.28 -21.19
C LEU A 66 -4.02 8.87 -20.17
N SER A 67 -3.54 9.16 -18.99
CA SER A 67 -4.30 9.83 -17.93
C SER A 67 -4.75 11.26 -18.29
N ALA A 68 -4.09 11.90 -19.25
CA ALA A 68 -4.54 13.18 -19.82
C ALA A 68 -5.66 13.02 -20.86
N GLY A 69 -5.97 11.77 -21.25
CA GLY A 69 -7.04 11.44 -22.18
C GLY A 69 -8.41 11.32 -21.52
N GLY A 70 -9.27 10.52 -22.11
CA GLY A 70 -10.63 10.29 -21.65
C GLY A 70 -11.13 8.90 -22.03
N VAL A 71 -12.34 8.59 -21.59
CA VAL A 71 -13.07 7.40 -22.03
C VAL A 71 -14.09 7.82 -23.08
N SER A 72 -14.14 7.09 -24.20
CA SER A 72 -15.11 7.31 -25.28
C SER A 72 -15.88 6.03 -25.57
N THR A 73 -17.08 6.16 -26.15
CA THR A 73 -17.86 5.03 -26.61
C THR A 73 -17.51 4.72 -28.06
N ALA A 74 -17.17 3.48 -28.36
CA ALA A 74 -16.91 3.01 -29.71
C ALA A 74 -18.21 2.71 -30.47
N ALA A 75 -18.11 2.43 -31.78
CA ALA A 75 -19.28 2.13 -32.62
C ALA A 75 -20.01 0.84 -32.20
N ASP A 76 -19.34 -0.08 -31.53
CA ASP A 76 -19.90 -1.29 -30.94
C ASP A 76 -20.59 -1.06 -29.58
N GLY A 77 -20.62 0.19 -29.10
CA GLY A 77 -21.20 0.60 -27.83
C GLY A 77 -20.27 0.41 -26.62
N ALA A 78 -19.07 -0.20 -26.80
CA ALA A 78 -18.17 -0.48 -25.69
C ALA A 78 -17.27 0.74 -25.36
N ALA A 79 -16.90 0.84 -24.09
CA ALA A 79 -16.02 1.90 -23.59
C ALA A 79 -14.56 1.69 -24.04
N ARG A 80 -13.89 2.78 -24.37
CA ARG A 80 -12.49 2.80 -24.83
C ARG A 80 -11.70 3.91 -24.21
N LEU A 81 -10.46 3.62 -23.83
CA LEU A 81 -9.50 4.63 -23.42
C LEU A 81 -8.97 5.36 -24.65
N THR A 82 -9.07 6.69 -24.68
CA THR A 82 -8.68 7.52 -25.81
C THR A 82 -7.54 8.46 -25.43
N CYS A 83 -6.43 8.38 -26.16
CA CYS A 83 -5.28 9.25 -25.97
C CYS A 83 -5.63 10.68 -26.42
N ALA A 84 -5.36 11.68 -25.56
CA ALA A 84 -5.68 13.09 -25.86
C ALA A 84 -4.84 13.67 -27.02
N TYR A 85 -3.66 13.11 -27.31
CA TYR A 85 -2.74 13.73 -28.25
C TYR A 85 -3.14 13.52 -29.73
N HIS A 86 -3.43 12.24 -30.11
CA HIS A 86 -3.78 11.93 -31.49
C HIS A 86 -5.02 11.05 -31.64
N GLY A 87 -5.82 10.92 -30.60
CA GLY A 87 -7.07 10.19 -30.62
C GLY A 87 -6.93 8.66 -30.78
N TRP A 88 -5.72 8.10 -30.56
CA TRP A 88 -5.57 6.64 -30.57
C TRP A 88 -6.43 6.05 -29.47
N ARG A 89 -7.15 4.98 -29.80
CA ARG A 89 -8.17 4.41 -28.95
C ARG A 89 -7.87 2.96 -28.61
N TYR A 90 -8.11 2.57 -27.36
CA TYR A 90 -7.71 1.27 -26.83
C TYR A 90 -8.87 0.60 -26.07
N ASP A 91 -9.00 -0.72 -26.24
CA ASP A 91 -9.93 -1.55 -25.50
C ASP A 91 -9.44 -1.87 -24.07
N ALA A 92 -10.25 -2.62 -23.31
CA ALA A 92 -9.94 -3.03 -21.96
C ALA A 92 -8.77 -4.02 -21.83
N ASP A 93 -8.30 -4.60 -22.96
CA ASP A 93 -7.12 -5.45 -23.03
C ASP A 93 -5.89 -4.68 -23.56
N GLY A 94 -6.02 -3.37 -23.78
CA GLY A 94 -4.98 -2.48 -24.26
C GLY A 94 -4.71 -2.59 -25.76
N ARG A 95 -5.57 -3.26 -26.55
CA ARG A 95 -5.43 -3.31 -28.00
C ARG A 95 -5.90 -2.01 -28.61
N CYS A 96 -5.13 -1.47 -29.56
CA CYS A 96 -5.56 -0.31 -30.32
C CYS A 96 -6.60 -0.72 -31.37
N ASP A 97 -7.79 -0.11 -31.32
CA ASP A 97 -8.88 -0.37 -32.26
C ASP A 97 -9.12 0.80 -33.23
N LEU A 98 -8.52 1.97 -33.01
CA LEU A 98 -8.63 3.13 -33.87
C LEU A 98 -7.36 3.97 -33.85
N ILE A 99 -6.84 4.24 -35.05
CA ILE A 99 -5.84 5.29 -35.31
C ILE A 99 -6.46 6.25 -36.30
N PRO A 100 -6.91 7.46 -35.88
CA PRO A 100 -7.67 8.37 -36.74
C PRO A 100 -6.98 8.69 -38.06
N SER A 101 -5.65 8.82 -38.09
CA SER A 101 -4.87 9.11 -39.29
C SER A 101 -4.81 7.96 -40.30
N LEU A 102 -5.15 6.73 -39.90
CA LEU A 102 -5.24 5.58 -40.83
C LEU A 102 -6.66 5.37 -41.38
N GLY A 103 -7.66 6.08 -40.82
CA GLY A 103 -9.06 5.80 -41.13
C GLY A 103 -9.55 4.49 -40.50
N ARG A 104 -10.81 4.12 -40.81
CA ARG A 104 -11.47 2.95 -40.19
C ARG A 104 -10.90 1.61 -40.68
N ASP A 105 -10.40 1.56 -41.89
CA ASP A 105 -9.93 0.33 -42.58
C ASP A 105 -8.40 0.20 -42.54
N GLY A 106 -7.72 1.08 -41.80
CA GLY A 106 -6.27 1.10 -41.70
C GLY A 106 -5.73 -0.12 -40.93
N ASN A 107 -4.64 -0.72 -41.45
CA ASN A 107 -3.97 -1.81 -40.79
C ASN A 107 -3.22 -1.29 -39.57
N ILE A 108 -3.71 -1.66 -38.36
CA ILE A 108 -3.11 -1.27 -37.06
C ILE A 108 -2.06 -2.30 -36.66
N SER A 109 -0.83 -1.85 -36.47
CA SER A 109 0.27 -2.70 -36.00
C SER A 109 0.01 -3.27 -34.60
N GLU A 110 0.36 -4.53 -34.37
CA GLU A 110 0.35 -5.16 -33.02
C GLU A 110 1.24 -4.41 -32.00
N ARG A 111 2.18 -3.59 -32.45
CA ARG A 111 2.96 -2.70 -31.58
C ARG A 111 2.14 -1.54 -31.00
N ALA A 112 0.99 -1.24 -31.58
CA ALA A 112 0.05 -0.24 -31.07
C ALA A 112 -0.78 -0.83 -29.91
N ARG A 113 -0.12 -1.33 -28.89
CA ARG A 113 -0.73 -1.97 -27.71
C ARG A 113 -0.23 -1.33 -26.43
N LEU A 114 -1.14 -1.09 -25.49
CA LEU A 114 -0.80 -0.65 -24.15
C LEU A 114 -0.18 -1.79 -23.34
N ARG A 115 0.68 -1.45 -22.41
CA ARG A 115 1.20 -2.39 -21.40
C ARG A 115 0.30 -2.35 -20.17
N PRO A 116 -0.46 -3.42 -19.88
CA PRO A 116 -1.26 -3.50 -18.67
C PRO A 116 -0.37 -3.70 -17.46
N ALA A 117 -0.86 -3.27 -16.27
CA ALA A 117 -0.37 -3.78 -15.01
C ALA A 117 -0.63 -5.30 -14.92
N TYR A 118 0.13 -6.01 -14.11
CA TYR A 118 -0.15 -7.42 -13.83
C TYR A 118 -1.54 -7.61 -13.25
N GLY A 119 -1.92 -6.76 -12.30
CA GLY A 119 -3.23 -6.80 -11.71
C GLY A 119 -3.72 -5.45 -11.21
N VAL A 120 -5.03 -5.28 -11.29
CA VAL A 120 -5.77 -4.22 -10.63
C VAL A 120 -7.03 -4.83 -10.02
N SER A 121 -7.33 -4.49 -8.76
CA SER A 121 -8.42 -5.09 -8.00
C SER A 121 -9.07 -4.07 -7.08
N GLU A 122 -10.32 -4.31 -6.71
CA GLU A 122 -11.03 -3.53 -5.69
C GLU A 122 -11.22 -4.40 -4.45
N ALA A 123 -10.73 -3.92 -3.32
CA ALA A 123 -10.94 -4.54 -2.02
C ALA A 123 -10.93 -3.50 -0.91
N TYR A 124 -11.78 -3.68 0.09
CA TYR A 124 -11.86 -2.82 1.28
C TYR A 124 -12.19 -1.35 0.95
N GLY A 125 -12.89 -1.10 -0.17
CA GLY A 125 -13.20 0.25 -0.65
C GLY A 125 -11.99 1.00 -1.24
N LEU A 126 -10.90 0.29 -1.52
CA LEU A 126 -9.70 0.80 -2.19
C LEU A 126 -9.47 0.09 -3.52
N VAL A 127 -8.89 0.81 -4.48
CA VAL A 127 -8.31 0.24 -5.69
C VAL A 127 -6.85 -0.12 -5.41
N TRP A 128 -6.49 -1.36 -5.70
CA TRP A 128 -5.16 -1.93 -5.54
C TRP A 128 -4.54 -2.20 -6.89
N LEU A 129 -3.25 -1.90 -7.02
CA LEU A 129 -2.47 -2.11 -8.24
C LEU A 129 -1.24 -2.96 -7.94
N ALA A 130 -0.98 -3.96 -8.79
CA ALA A 130 0.28 -4.70 -8.85
C ALA A 130 0.95 -4.42 -10.21
N PRO A 131 2.05 -3.65 -10.25
CA PRO A 131 2.77 -3.36 -11.51
C PRO A 131 3.26 -4.60 -12.25
N LEU A 132 3.84 -5.54 -11.52
CA LEU A 132 4.33 -6.84 -11.99
C LEU A 132 3.70 -7.95 -11.15
N GLU A 133 3.93 -9.22 -11.50
CA GLU A 133 3.49 -10.35 -10.73
C GLU A 133 3.91 -10.22 -9.26
N PRO A 134 2.96 -10.15 -8.32
CA PRO A 134 3.29 -9.90 -6.92
C PRO A 134 3.85 -11.14 -6.24
N LEU A 135 4.81 -10.95 -5.34
CA LEU A 135 5.38 -12.02 -4.52
C LEU A 135 4.39 -12.58 -3.49
N ALA A 136 3.45 -11.76 -3.06
CA ALA A 136 2.43 -12.12 -2.08
C ALA A 136 1.03 -11.73 -2.58
N PRO A 137 -0.02 -12.44 -2.13
CA PRO A 137 -1.39 -12.04 -2.43
C PRO A 137 -1.71 -10.65 -1.87
N LEU A 138 -2.86 -10.09 -2.29
CA LEU A 138 -3.40 -8.86 -1.70
C LEU A 138 -3.52 -9.01 -0.18
N PRO A 139 -3.15 -7.98 0.62
CA PRO A 139 -3.18 -8.06 2.07
C PRO A 139 -4.54 -8.46 2.61
N ALA A 140 -4.58 -9.43 3.51
CA ALA A 140 -5.82 -9.82 4.17
C ALA A 140 -6.21 -8.80 5.24
N PHE A 141 -7.51 -8.52 5.34
CA PHE A 141 -8.09 -7.70 6.39
C PHE A 141 -9.38 -8.38 6.91
N PRO A 142 -9.26 -9.45 7.73
CA PRO A 142 -10.40 -10.28 8.13
C PRO A 142 -11.50 -9.51 8.87
N GLU A 143 -11.14 -8.51 9.66
CA GLU A 143 -12.08 -7.70 10.44
C GLU A 143 -12.99 -6.86 9.55
N TRP A 144 -12.54 -6.51 8.32
CA TRP A 144 -13.33 -5.72 7.39
C TRP A 144 -14.66 -6.39 7.02
N ASP A 145 -14.64 -7.70 6.84
CA ASP A 145 -15.83 -8.47 6.45
C ASP A 145 -16.50 -9.17 7.64
N SER A 146 -15.95 -9.02 8.84
CA SER A 146 -16.50 -9.65 10.04
C SER A 146 -17.83 -9.02 10.48
N PRO A 147 -18.81 -9.81 10.89
CA PRO A 147 -20.09 -9.29 11.40
C PRO A 147 -19.88 -8.41 12.63
N GLY A 148 -20.67 -7.35 12.77
CA GLY A 148 -20.65 -6.45 13.91
C GLY A 148 -19.56 -5.36 13.86
N MET A 149 -18.61 -5.45 12.95
CA MET A 149 -17.59 -4.43 12.78
C MET A 149 -18.14 -3.16 12.15
N THR A 150 -17.92 -2.02 12.80
CA THR A 150 -18.06 -0.70 12.20
C THR A 150 -16.79 -0.38 11.45
N ARG A 151 -16.92 0.01 10.18
CA ARG A 151 -15.82 0.27 9.24
C ARG A 151 -15.65 1.77 9.06
N ALA A 152 -14.40 2.23 9.05
CA ALA A 152 -14.08 3.59 8.68
C ALA A 152 -12.70 3.65 7.98
N ARG A 153 -12.37 4.83 7.52
CA ARG A 153 -11.06 5.17 6.98
C ARG A 153 -10.57 6.47 7.59
N SER A 154 -9.32 6.50 7.94
CA SER A 154 -8.60 7.71 8.29
C SER A 154 -8.42 8.60 7.05
N ARG A 155 -8.09 9.85 7.28
CA ARG A 155 -7.71 10.75 6.20
C ARG A 155 -6.49 10.20 5.47
N THR A 156 -6.57 10.09 4.15
CA THR A 156 -5.42 9.78 3.31
C THR A 156 -4.40 10.91 3.39
N VAL A 157 -3.15 10.60 3.70
CA VAL A 157 -2.07 11.57 3.82
C VAL A 157 -0.96 11.27 2.83
N ARG A 158 -0.20 12.29 2.44
CA ARG A 158 1.03 12.18 1.68
C ARG A 158 2.19 12.63 2.56
N THR A 159 3.25 11.83 2.61
CA THR A 159 4.39 12.05 3.49
C THR A 159 5.72 11.80 2.77
N ARG A 160 6.81 12.33 3.35
CA ARG A 160 8.18 12.05 2.90
C ARG A 160 8.75 10.76 3.50
N ALA A 161 8.14 10.22 4.56
CA ALA A 161 8.51 8.93 5.09
C ALA A 161 8.32 7.85 4.03
N SER A 162 9.28 6.94 3.87
CA SER A 162 9.14 5.88 2.88
C SER A 162 8.15 4.80 3.32
N ALA A 163 7.57 4.09 2.35
CA ALA A 163 6.67 2.97 2.61
C ALA A 163 7.32 1.92 3.54
N GLY A 164 8.62 1.67 3.36
CA GLY A 164 9.38 0.77 4.23
C GLY A 164 9.45 1.26 5.67
N GLN A 165 9.77 2.54 5.88
CA GLN A 165 9.83 3.14 7.22
C GLN A 165 8.47 3.15 7.92
N LEU A 166 7.39 3.44 7.20
CA LEU A 166 6.03 3.42 7.74
C LEU A 166 5.60 2.03 8.20
N VAL A 167 5.85 0.99 7.40
CA VAL A 167 5.54 -0.38 7.80
C VAL A 167 6.43 -0.83 8.95
N ASP A 168 7.71 -0.49 8.95
CA ASP A 168 8.65 -0.83 10.02
C ASP A 168 8.22 -0.21 11.37
N ASN A 169 7.85 1.09 11.36
CA ASN A 169 7.29 1.79 12.52
C ASN A 169 5.99 1.13 12.99
N PHE A 170 5.08 0.79 12.06
CA PHE A 170 3.82 0.14 12.40
C PHE A 170 4.01 -1.25 13.03
N LEU A 171 5.10 -1.95 12.73
CA LEU A 171 5.45 -3.24 13.32
C LEU A 171 6.08 -3.11 14.70
N ASP A 172 6.71 -1.99 15.01
CA ASP A 172 7.28 -1.71 16.33
C ASP A 172 6.18 -1.45 17.37
N ALA A 173 6.46 -1.79 18.63
CA ALA A 173 5.61 -1.46 19.77
C ALA A 173 6.38 -0.72 20.87
N ALA A 174 7.72 -0.67 20.77
CA ALA A 174 8.55 -0.05 21.79
C ALA A 174 8.41 1.47 21.83
N HIS A 175 7.97 2.09 20.73
CA HIS A 175 7.77 3.53 20.66
C HIS A 175 6.46 4.00 21.32
N PHE A 176 5.49 3.12 21.57
CA PHE A 176 4.16 3.47 22.06
C PHE A 176 4.18 4.36 23.31
N PRO A 177 4.95 4.06 24.36
CA PRO A 177 4.98 4.89 25.57
C PRO A 177 5.54 6.30 25.36
N PHE A 178 6.31 6.49 24.32
CA PHE A 178 7.04 7.74 24.05
C PHE A 178 6.36 8.60 22.99
N VAL A 179 6.07 7.99 21.83
CA VAL A 179 5.48 8.70 20.69
C VAL A 179 3.99 8.93 20.91
N HIS A 180 3.28 7.95 21.47
CA HIS A 180 1.83 7.99 21.68
C HIS A 180 1.42 8.27 23.11
N ALA A 181 2.29 8.88 23.90
CA ALA A 181 2.01 9.22 25.30
C ALA A 181 0.78 10.14 25.47
N ALA A 182 0.47 10.96 24.46
CA ALA A 182 -0.69 11.86 24.44
C ALA A 182 -2.00 11.17 24.01
N SER A 183 -1.92 9.99 23.36
CA SER A 183 -3.06 9.21 22.90
C SER A 183 -3.27 7.94 23.73
N PHE A 184 -2.85 6.80 23.24
CA PHE A 184 -3.06 5.50 23.92
C PHE A 184 -1.86 4.98 24.69
N GLY A 185 -0.68 5.56 24.51
CA GLY A 185 0.56 5.10 25.11
C GLY A 185 0.52 5.17 26.63
N VAL A 186 1.01 4.12 27.28
CA VAL A 186 1.16 4.05 28.73
C VAL A 186 2.64 4.10 29.04
N ALA A 187 3.06 5.09 29.84
CA ALA A 187 4.43 5.18 30.31
C ALA A 187 4.75 3.95 31.14
N ASP A 188 5.63 3.10 30.64
CA ASP A 188 6.14 1.91 31.30
C ASP A 188 7.63 1.80 30.96
N GLU A 189 8.46 1.78 32.00
CA GLU A 189 9.91 1.57 31.88
C GLU A 189 10.27 0.07 31.90
N GLY A 190 9.25 -0.80 31.94
CA GLY A 190 9.42 -2.24 31.95
C GLY A 190 9.78 -2.80 30.57
N PRO A 191 10.37 -4.00 30.51
CA PRO A 191 10.59 -4.68 29.24
C PRO A 191 9.26 -5.06 28.60
N LEU A 192 9.14 -4.84 27.30
CA LEU A 192 8.00 -5.39 26.55
C LEU A 192 7.91 -6.89 26.76
N ALA A 193 6.69 -7.39 26.99
CA ALA A 193 6.44 -8.81 27.15
C ALA A 193 7.00 -9.58 25.93
N ALA A 194 7.65 -10.72 26.21
CA ALA A 194 8.22 -11.55 25.14
C ALA A 194 7.10 -12.11 24.28
N GLY A 195 6.93 -11.56 23.08
CA GLY A 195 6.00 -12.04 22.08
C GLY A 195 6.58 -13.16 21.22
N SER A 196 5.72 -13.81 20.44
CA SER A 196 6.14 -14.74 19.37
C SER A 196 6.23 -14.02 18.04
N VAL A 197 7.21 -14.42 17.22
CA VAL A 197 7.33 -13.97 15.83
C VAL A 197 7.44 -15.20 14.94
N THR A 198 6.58 -15.28 13.94
CA THR A 198 6.56 -16.36 12.95
C THR A 198 6.72 -15.80 11.54
N THR A 199 7.34 -16.57 10.65
CA THR A 199 7.46 -16.26 9.22
C THR A 199 6.88 -17.42 8.44
N ALA A 200 5.96 -17.14 7.52
CA ALA A 200 5.36 -18.13 6.64
C ALA A 200 5.25 -17.56 5.22
N GLY A 201 5.92 -18.17 4.25
CA GLY A 201 6.03 -17.63 2.89
C GLY A 201 6.55 -16.17 2.92
N TRP A 202 5.86 -15.29 2.26
CA TRP A 202 6.19 -13.86 2.18
C TRP A 202 5.48 -13.01 3.25
N GLN A 203 5.27 -13.57 4.45
CA GLN A 203 4.57 -12.90 5.54
C GLN A 203 5.26 -13.15 6.88
N VAL A 204 5.30 -12.12 7.73
CA VAL A 204 5.68 -12.20 9.13
C VAL A 204 4.49 -11.86 10.00
N THR A 205 4.37 -12.53 11.14
CA THR A 205 3.34 -12.26 12.16
C THR A 205 3.97 -12.19 13.54
N GLY A 206 3.67 -11.11 14.27
CA GLY A 206 4.02 -10.93 15.68
C GLY A 206 2.80 -11.01 16.57
N LEU A 207 2.92 -11.70 17.70
CA LEU A 207 1.91 -11.77 18.75
C LEU A 207 2.55 -11.35 20.07
N PHE A 208 2.00 -10.35 20.76
CA PHE A 208 2.45 -9.87 22.04
C PHE A 208 1.33 -9.20 22.82
N ASP A 209 1.49 -9.09 24.14
CA ASP A 209 0.59 -8.34 24.99
C ASP A 209 1.28 -7.03 25.44
N THR A 210 0.53 -5.92 25.48
CA THR A 210 1.05 -4.60 25.88
C THR A 210 -0.02 -3.82 26.63
N PRO A 211 0.36 -2.91 27.54
CA PRO A 211 -0.59 -2.00 28.16
C PRO A 211 -1.13 -1.01 27.12
N TYR A 212 -2.38 -0.66 27.25
CA TYR A 212 -3.13 0.25 26.39
C TYR A 212 -4.03 1.15 27.22
N ARG A 213 -4.17 2.42 26.86
CA ARG A 213 -5.09 3.36 27.49
C ARG A 213 -6.35 3.49 26.66
N ASP A 214 -7.45 2.90 27.14
CA ASP A 214 -8.76 3.00 26.52
C ASP A 214 -9.69 3.85 27.40
N GLY A 215 -10.18 4.99 26.88
CA GLY A 215 -11.05 5.88 27.64
C GLY A 215 -10.48 6.36 28.99
N GLY A 216 -9.15 6.44 29.12
CA GLY A 216 -8.45 6.83 30.36
C GLY A 216 -8.14 5.69 31.31
N VAL A 217 -8.61 4.46 31.04
CA VAL A 217 -8.32 3.25 31.84
C VAL A 217 -7.18 2.48 31.18
N VAL A 218 -6.20 2.03 31.99
CA VAL A 218 -5.11 1.17 31.52
C VAL A 218 -5.57 -0.28 31.54
N VAL A 219 -5.53 -0.94 30.39
CA VAL A 219 -5.87 -2.36 30.22
C VAL A 219 -4.71 -3.10 29.56
N SER A 220 -4.57 -4.39 29.82
CA SER A 220 -3.70 -5.23 28.98
C SER A 220 -4.47 -5.66 27.74
N HIS A 221 -3.85 -5.57 26.58
CA HIS A 221 -4.45 -6.03 25.33
C HIS A 221 -3.49 -6.89 24.52
N ARG A 222 -4.06 -7.78 23.72
CA ARG A 222 -3.30 -8.60 22.78
C ARG A 222 -3.18 -7.89 21.45
N VAL A 223 -1.96 -7.89 20.93
CA VAL A 223 -1.61 -7.30 19.65
C VAL A 223 -1.14 -8.38 18.71
N ILE A 224 -1.78 -8.47 17.54
CA ILE A 224 -1.36 -9.34 16.44
C ILE A 224 -1.02 -8.43 15.28
N LYS A 225 0.27 -8.33 14.92
CA LYS A 225 0.74 -7.53 13.79
C LYS A 225 1.21 -8.44 12.67
N THR A 226 0.81 -8.13 11.45
CA THR A 226 1.16 -8.91 10.25
C THR A 226 1.61 -7.98 9.14
N ALA A 227 2.73 -8.31 8.49
CA ALA A 227 3.19 -7.63 7.29
C ALA A 227 3.74 -8.62 6.28
N GLY A 228 3.58 -8.31 4.99
CA GLY A 228 4.08 -9.13 3.90
C GLY A 228 5.18 -8.45 3.11
N ALA A 229 5.62 -9.09 2.01
CA ALA A 229 6.50 -8.47 1.01
C ALA A 229 5.74 -7.46 0.12
N HIS A 230 4.78 -6.78 0.71
CA HIS A 230 4.01 -5.66 0.15
C HIS A 230 4.13 -4.46 1.10
N GLY A 231 3.86 -3.26 0.60
CA GLY A 231 3.92 -2.01 1.38
C GLY A 231 2.72 -1.82 2.32
N SER A 232 2.26 -2.89 2.97
CA SER A 232 1.09 -2.85 3.85
C SER A 232 1.33 -3.69 5.11
N ALA A 233 0.72 -3.26 6.21
CA ALA A 233 0.71 -3.99 7.46
C ALA A 233 -0.70 -3.99 8.05
N HIS A 234 -1.04 -5.07 8.75
CA HIS A 234 -2.29 -5.25 9.45
C HIS A 234 -2.02 -5.42 10.94
N VAL A 235 -2.86 -4.82 11.77
CA VAL A 235 -2.89 -5.10 13.21
C VAL A 235 -4.31 -5.42 13.64
N ARG A 236 -4.42 -6.43 14.49
CA ARG A 236 -5.60 -6.75 15.27
C ARG A 236 -5.28 -6.51 16.74
N LEU A 237 -6.11 -5.72 17.40
CA LEU A 237 -6.04 -5.46 18.81
C LEU A 237 -7.23 -6.13 19.50
N GLU A 238 -6.97 -6.93 20.52
CA GLU A 238 -7.98 -7.60 21.33
C GLU A 238 -7.95 -7.03 22.75
N LEU A 239 -8.83 -6.06 23.01
CA LEU A 239 -9.07 -5.48 24.32
C LEU A 239 -10.19 -6.25 25.03
N PRO A 240 -10.39 -6.08 26.36
CA PRO A 240 -11.52 -6.67 27.07
C PRO A 240 -12.87 -6.24 26.45
N GLY A 241 -13.54 -7.15 25.74
CA GLY A 241 -14.83 -6.91 25.10
C GLY A 241 -14.81 -6.06 23.83
N VAL A 242 -13.63 -5.71 23.29
CA VAL A 242 -13.49 -4.90 22.07
C VAL A 242 -12.43 -5.46 21.15
N THR A 243 -12.75 -5.56 19.87
CA THR A 243 -11.80 -5.88 18.82
C THR A 243 -11.63 -4.68 17.88
N ILE A 244 -10.37 -4.33 17.60
CA ILE A 244 -10.01 -3.30 16.63
C ILE A 244 -9.15 -3.93 15.55
N GLY A 245 -9.46 -3.66 14.30
CA GLY A 245 -8.64 -4.01 13.13
C GLY A 245 -8.15 -2.75 12.44
N ILE A 246 -6.86 -2.71 12.07
CA ILE A 246 -6.27 -1.60 11.33
C ILE A 246 -5.46 -2.19 10.17
N LEU A 247 -5.72 -1.72 8.95
CA LEU A 247 -4.90 -1.98 7.78
C LEU A 247 -4.22 -0.69 7.35
N LEU A 248 -2.88 -0.67 7.44
CA LEU A 248 -2.03 0.38 6.90
C LEU A 248 -1.60 -0.03 5.49
N GLY A 249 -2.00 0.73 4.47
CA GLY A 249 -1.57 0.55 3.10
C GLY A 249 -0.69 1.72 2.66
N CYS A 250 0.53 1.44 2.21
CA CYS A 250 1.47 2.45 1.75
C CYS A 250 1.65 2.34 0.23
N GLN A 251 1.44 3.47 -0.46
CA GLN A 251 1.73 3.62 -1.88
C GLN A 251 3.06 4.38 -2.02
N PRO A 252 4.17 3.72 -2.36
CA PRO A 252 5.43 4.39 -2.68
C PRO A 252 5.28 5.07 -4.04
N GLU A 253 4.98 6.37 -4.06
CA GLU A 253 4.75 7.12 -5.31
C GLU A 253 6.07 7.42 -6.01
N SER A 254 6.93 8.18 -5.36
CA SER A 254 8.26 8.58 -5.88
C SER A 254 9.34 8.34 -4.83
N ALA A 255 10.58 8.68 -5.13
CA ALA A 255 11.70 8.47 -4.22
C ALA A 255 11.48 9.12 -2.84
N ASP A 256 10.74 10.22 -2.79
CA ASP A 256 10.53 11.09 -1.63
C ASP A 256 9.05 11.29 -1.26
N ALA A 257 8.15 10.48 -1.81
CA ALA A 257 6.73 10.59 -1.53
C ALA A 257 6.06 9.22 -1.37
N THR A 258 5.31 9.07 -0.27
CA THR A 258 4.43 7.95 0.02
C THR A 258 3.03 8.46 0.30
N ARG A 259 2.03 7.87 -0.34
CA ARG A 259 0.62 8.08 0.01
C ARG A 259 0.19 6.97 0.97
N VAL A 260 -0.47 7.36 2.06
CA VAL A 260 -0.85 6.44 3.14
C VAL A 260 -2.36 6.33 3.20
N PHE A 261 -2.84 5.09 3.14
CA PHE A 261 -4.24 4.71 3.32
C PHE A 261 -4.34 3.91 4.62
N LYS A 262 -5.17 4.36 5.56
CA LYS A 262 -5.40 3.67 6.82
C LYS A 262 -6.88 3.32 6.95
N LEU A 263 -7.18 2.04 6.95
CA LEU A 263 -8.52 1.51 7.15
C LEU A 263 -8.63 0.99 8.58
N ILE A 264 -9.76 1.24 9.21
CA ILE A 264 -9.99 0.92 10.61
C ILE A 264 -11.34 0.25 10.80
N THR A 265 -11.39 -0.68 11.72
CA THR A 265 -12.62 -1.37 12.12
C THR A 265 -12.69 -1.48 13.65
N ARG A 266 -13.91 -1.42 14.21
CA ARG A 266 -14.13 -1.59 15.65
C ARG A 266 -15.53 -2.15 15.89
N ASP A 267 -15.68 -3.11 16.81
CA ASP A 267 -16.92 -3.86 17.02
C ASP A 267 -17.86 -3.29 18.09
N ASP A 268 -17.43 -2.32 18.91
CA ASP A 268 -18.22 -1.75 20.00
C ASP A 268 -18.90 -0.40 19.69
N ILE A 269 -18.74 0.13 18.44
CA ILE A 269 -19.30 1.44 18.07
C ILE A 269 -20.82 1.37 17.81
N GLY A 270 -21.31 0.26 17.24
CA GLY A 270 -22.75 -0.02 17.12
C GLY A 270 -23.57 1.00 16.32
N GLY A 271 -22.96 1.69 15.36
CA GLY A 271 -23.64 2.70 14.53
C GLY A 271 -23.66 4.11 15.14
N ASP A 272 -23.04 4.35 16.29
CA ASP A 272 -22.91 5.68 16.88
C ASP A 272 -21.94 6.54 16.07
N ALA A 273 -22.48 7.52 15.34
CA ALA A 273 -21.70 8.41 14.46
C ALA A 273 -20.73 9.30 15.25
N GLY A 274 -21.05 9.70 16.47
CA GLY A 274 -20.18 10.52 17.33
C GLY A 274 -18.97 9.72 17.80
N ARG A 275 -19.17 8.49 18.28
CA ARG A 275 -18.09 7.57 18.65
C ARG A 275 -17.22 7.22 17.45
N LEU A 276 -17.81 6.98 16.28
CA LEU A 276 -17.06 6.71 15.06
C LEU A 276 -16.17 7.90 14.68
N ALA A 277 -16.71 9.13 14.72
CA ALA A 277 -15.94 10.33 14.41
C ALA A 277 -14.79 10.56 15.40
N ALA A 278 -15.01 10.30 16.69
CA ALA A 278 -13.98 10.37 17.72
C ALA A 278 -12.87 9.34 17.46
N PHE A 279 -13.23 8.11 17.13
CA PHE A 279 -12.27 7.04 16.81
C PHE A 279 -11.44 7.36 15.57
N VAL A 280 -12.06 7.83 14.48
CA VAL A 280 -11.33 8.28 13.28
C VAL A 280 -10.34 9.40 13.60
N LYS A 281 -10.76 10.38 14.42
CA LYS A 281 -9.92 11.50 14.83
C LYS A 281 -8.72 11.03 15.66
N GLU A 282 -8.92 10.09 16.57
CA GLU A 282 -7.84 9.47 17.36
C GLU A 282 -6.82 8.77 16.48
N GLU A 283 -7.30 7.96 15.53
CA GLU A 283 -6.45 7.24 14.58
C GLU A 283 -5.69 8.17 13.61
N ASP A 284 -6.29 9.30 13.23
CA ASP A 284 -5.60 10.36 12.48
C ASP A 284 -4.50 11.03 13.33
N GLN A 285 -4.75 11.24 14.63
CA GLN A 285 -3.78 11.80 15.55
C GLN A 285 -2.59 10.86 15.77
N ILE A 286 -2.84 9.56 15.97
CA ILE A 286 -1.80 8.53 16.12
C ILE A 286 -0.87 8.52 14.89
N LEU A 287 -1.43 8.53 13.70
CA LEU A 287 -0.62 8.59 12.48
C LEU A 287 0.20 9.89 12.39
N ALA A 288 -0.37 11.02 12.80
CA ALA A 288 0.34 12.30 12.79
C ALA A 288 1.51 12.32 13.80
N GLU A 289 1.39 11.66 14.95
CA GLU A 289 2.46 11.50 15.94
C GLU A 289 3.63 10.69 15.37
N ASP A 290 3.34 9.58 14.66
CA ASP A 290 4.36 8.79 13.96
C ASP A 290 5.08 9.61 12.89
N LEU A 291 4.32 10.30 12.03
CA LEU A 291 4.88 11.10 10.94
C LEU A 291 5.77 12.24 11.46
N ALA A 292 5.45 12.83 12.63
CA ALA A 292 6.26 13.86 13.25
C ALA A 292 7.69 13.39 13.56
N ILE A 293 7.91 12.10 13.76
CA ILE A 293 9.24 11.49 13.94
C ILE A 293 9.82 11.04 12.59
N LEU A 294 9.05 10.27 11.81
CA LEU A 294 9.53 9.64 10.58
C LEU A 294 9.98 10.66 9.52
N GLU A 295 9.29 11.79 9.41
CA GLU A 295 9.65 12.85 8.46
C GLU A 295 10.94 13.60 8.80
N ARG A 296 11.48 13.38 10.01
CA ARG A 296 12.77 13.94 10.45
C ARG A 296 13.94 13.01 10.23
N TYR A 297 13.71 11.81 9.73
CA TYR A 297 14.79 10.89 9.40
C TYR A 297 15.68 11.50 8.30
N PRO A 298 17.02 11.35 8.42
CA PRO A 298 17.96 11.95 7.47
C PRO A 298 17.86 11.35 6.06
N SER A 299 17.24 10.17 5.94
CA SER A 299 17.07 9.44 4.68
C SER A 299 15.75 8.68 4.68
N GLY A 300 15.10 8.62 3.51
CA GLY A 300 13.95 7.73 3.25
C GLY A 300 14.34 6.26 3.02
N LEU A 301 15.61 5.89 3.20
CA LEU A 301 16.10 4.52 3.00
C LEU A 301 15.98 3.72 4.29
N LEU A 302 15.31 2.57 4.22
CA LEU A 302 15.25 1.59 5.32
C LEU A 302 16.41 0.59 5.17
N PRO A 303 17.34 0.48 6.16
CA PRO A 303 18.37 -0.53 6.14
C PRO A 303 17.78 -1.94 6.18
N LEU A 304 18.18 -2.81 5.24
CA LEU A 304 17.79 -4.22 5.24
C LEU A 304 18.88 -5.11 5.87
N ASP A 305 20.10 -4.62 6.03
CA ASP A 305 21.16 -5.30 6.79
C ASP A 305 20.96 -5.03 8.29
N PRO A 306 20.65 -6.05 9.12
CA PRO A 306 20.45 -5.85 10.56
C PRO A 306 21.68 -5.29 11.28
N ARG A 307 22.89 -5.33 10.68
CA ARG A 307 24.12 -4.79 11.27
C ARG A 307 24.24 -3.28 11.12
N ALA A 308 23.39 -2.65 10.34
CA ALA A 308 23.40 -1.20 10.13
C ALA A 308 22.85 -0.43 11.34
N GLU A 309 22.12 -1.09 12.23
CA GLU A 309 21.47 -0.53 13.43
C GLU A 309 21.70 -1.44 14.64
N VAL A 310 21.42 -0.92 15.84
CA VAL A 310 21.44 -1.72 17.08
C VAL A 310 20.03 -2.18 17.39
N HIS A 311 19.82 -3.48 17.52
CA HIS A 311 18.53 -4.09 17.78
C HIS A 311 18.42 -4.67 19.17
N THR A 312 17.22 -4.63 19.73
CA THR A 312 16.82 -5.23 21.00
C THR A 312 15.86 -6.40 20.78
N ARG A 313 15.36 -7.00 21.86
CA ARG A 313 14.33 -8.03 21.77
C ARG A 313 12.98 -7.49 21.25
N ALA A 314 12.71 -6.21 21.47
CA ALA A 314 11.50 -5.56 21.00
C ALA A 314 11.42 -5.50 19.47
N ASP A 315 12.58 -5.39 18.79
CA ASP A 315 12.66 -5.20 17.33
C ASP A 315 12.53 -6.50 16.52
N ARG A 316 12.27 -7.65 17.18
CA ARG A 316 12.26 -8.97 16.51
C ARG A 316 11.33 -9.04 15.30
N LEU A 317 10.15 -8.40 15.37
CA LEU A 317 9.17 -8.41 14.27
C LEU A 317 9.67 -7.59 13.09
N SER A 318 10.12 -6.36 13.33
CA SER A 318 10.69 -5.47 12.32
C SER A 318 11.92 -6.11 11.66
N VAL A 319 12.83 -6.70 12.44
CA VAL A 319 14.01 -7.40 11.92
C VAL A 319 13.62 -8.61 11.07
N ALA A 320 12.60 -9.38 11.47
CA ALA A 320 12.10 -10.51 10.68
C ALA A 320 11.53 -10.04 9.34
N TRP A 321 10.77 -8.95 9.35
CA TRP A 321 10.20 -8.36 8.14
C TRP A 321 11.28 -7.79 7.20
N ARG A 322 12.30 -7.08 7.73
CA ARG A 322 13.43 -6.58 6.94
C ARG A 322 14.22 -7.71 6.29
N LYS A 323 14.43 -8.84 6.99
CA LYS A 323 15.04 -10.06 6.40
C LYS A 323 14.21 -10.64 5.26
N LEU A 324 12.89 -10.68 5.42
CA LEU A 324 11.97 -11.11 4.36
C LEU A 324 12.09 -10.20 3.13
N LEU A 325 12.11 -8.87 3.31
CA LEU A 325 12.31 -7.91 2.22
C LEU A 325 13.68 -8.01 1.56
N ALA A 326 14.73 -8.31 2.33
CA ALA A 326 16.06 -8.55 1.77
C ALA A 326 16.06 -9.76 0.83
N SER A 327 15.37 -10.85 1.24
CA SER A 327 15.18 -12.06 0.41
C SER A 327 14.36 -11.75 -0.85
N ALA A 328 13.24 -11.04 -0.70
CA ALA A 328 12.39 -10.60 -1.81
C ALA A 328 13.15 -9.72 -2.81
N SER A 329 13.97 -8.79 -2.31
CA SER A 329 14.80 -7.92 -3.16
C SER A 329 15.85 -8.69 -3.94
N ALA A 330 16.46 -9.71 -3.32
CA ALA A 330 17.44 -10.58 -3.98
C ALA A 330 16.78 -11.41 -5.10
N GLU A 331 15.57 -11.96 -4.87
CA GLU A 331 14.82 -12.70 -5.88
C GLU A 331 14.52 -11.84 -7.12
N VAL A 332 14.04 -10.61 -6.91
CA VAL A 332 13.73 -9.67 -8.00
C VAL A 332 14.99 -9.28 -8.81
N LEU A 333 16.15 -9.22 -8.18
CA LEU A 333 17.41 -8.92 -8.88
C LEU A 333 17.90 -10.10 -9.73
N VAL A 334 17.73 -11.33 -9.27
CA VAL A 334 18.12 -12.55 -10.01
C VAL A 334 17.30 -12.69 -11.30
N GLU A 335 16.00 -12.44 -11.26
CA GLU A 335 15.11 -12.53 -12.43
C GLU A 335 15.44 -11.51 -13.53
N ARG A 336 16.06 -10.38 -13.19
CA ARG A 336 16.45 -9.36 -14.18
C ARG A 336 17.68 -9.74 -15.02
N GLY A 337 18.45 -10.76 -14.61
CA GLY A 337 19.76 -11.06 -15.22
C GLY A 337 20.78 -9.92 -15.06
N PRO A 338 22.04 -10.10 -15.43
CA PRO A 338 22.98 -9.01 -15.50
C PRO A 338 22.46 -7.99 -16.53
N ALA A 339 22.39 -6.71 -16.13
CA ALA A 339 22.05 -5.64 -17.05
C ALA A 339 22.96 -5.77 -18.27
N VAL A 340 22.38 -6.02 -19.46
CA VAL A 340 23.12 -5.95 -20.72
C VAL A 340 23.57 -4.50 -20.84
N ALA A 341 24.88 -4.31 -20.74
CA ALA A 341 25.56 -3.02 -20.83
C ALA A 341 25.41 -2.41 -22.24
#